data_85affd81d11280735b39361e2ec90004
#
_entry.id   85affd81d11280735b39361e2ec90004
#
_cell.length_a   1.000
_cell.length_b   1.000
_cell.length_c   1.000
_cell.angle_alpha   90.00
_cell.angle_beta   90.00
_cell.angle_gamma   90.00
#
_symmetry.space_group_name_H-M   'P 1'
#
loop_
_entity.id
_entity.type
_entity.pdbx_description
1 polymer ?
#
loop_
_entity_poly.entity_id
_entity_poly.type
_entity_poly.pdbx_seq_one_letter_code
_entity_poly.pdbx_strand_id
1 'polypeptide(L)'
;MPFRIIFYLSLILSLSFAAYLKDVPQKIKQPDGSVIDCFSSGDEFYNWVHDKDGYTIVRSEIDGFCYYANEDLSSSSHRVGRANPEMLGIRKWIKLPKEDYLAIRDEYVENDIKRTPTLGIVNNLNVFIRFADEDEFTGSFTYYDTPFNLPEGPSMRHYF
;
A
#
# COMPACT_ATOMS: atom_id res chain seq x y z
N MET A 1 -30.91 -30.58 -3.43
CA MET A 1 -30.21 -29.80 -4.48
C MET A 1 -29.73 -28.41 -4.04
N PRO A 2 -30.34 -27.64 -3.12
CA PRO A 2 -29.84 -26.30 -2.78
C PRO A 2 -28.46 -26.28 -2.10
N PHE A 3 -28.12 -27.28 -1.28
CA PHE A 3 -26.82 -27.33 -0.57
C PHE A 3 -25.59 -27.42 -1.50
N ARG A 4 -25.71 -28.07 -2.64
CA ARG A 4 -24.59 -28.17 -3.61
C ARG A 4 -24.32 -26.83 -4.30
N ILE A 5 -25.35 -26.05 -4.57
CA ILE A 5 -25.22 -24.73 -5.21
C ILE A 5 -24.56 -23.73 -4.24
N ILE A 6 -24.91 -23.77 -2.96
CA ILE A 6 -24.30 -22.94 -1.90
C ILE A 6 -22.82 -23.27 -1.74
N PHE A 7 -22.45 -24.56 -1.80
CA PHE A 7 -21.05 -24.96 -1.71
C PHE A 7 -20.20 -24.46 -2.89
N TYR A 8 -20.71 -24.53 -4.11
CA TYR A 8 -20.02 -24.01 -5.29
C TYR A 8 -19.97 -22.46 -5.29
N LEU A 9 -20.99 -21.80 -4.80
CA LEU A 9 -21.01 -20.34 -4.65
C LEU A 9 -19.98 -19.87 -3.61
N SER A 10 -19.85 -20.59 -2.50
CA SER A 10 -18.82 -20.33 -1.47
C SER A 10 -17.39 -20.54 -1.99
N LEU A 11 -17.17 -21.54 -2.83
CA LEU A 11 -15.85 -21.82 -3.44
C LEU A 11 -15.44 -20.73 -4.44
N ILE A 12 -16.38 -20.11 -5.14
CA ILE A 12 -16.09 -19.03 -6.09
C ILE A 12 -15.75 -17.73 -5.36
N LEU A 13 -16.32 -17.48 -4.18
CA LEU A 13 -16.02 -16.29 -3.38
C LEU A 13 -14.61 -16.31 -2.74
N SER A 14 -13.97 -17.45 -2.63
CA SER A 14 -12.63 -17.58 -2.03
C SER A 14 -11.47 -17.28 -2.98
N LEU A 15 -11.73 -16.95 -4.24
CA LEU A 15 -10.73 -16.53 -5.22
C LEU A 15 -10.57 -15.01 -5.27
N SER A 16 -10.47 -14.36 -4.10
CA SER A 16 -10.11 -12.95 -4.02
C SER A 16 -8.61 -12.81 -4.24
N PHE A 17 -8.18 -12.78 -5.50
CA PHE A 17 -6.86 -12.27 -5.83
C PHE A 17 -6.89 -10.75 -5.65
N ALA A 18 -5.86 -10.19 -5.02
CA ALA A 18 -5.66 -8.75 -5.02
C ALA A 18 -5.63 -8.28 -6.48
N ALA A 19 -6.58 -7.46 -6.85
CA ALA A 19 -6.75 -7.05 -8.23
C ALA A 19 -5.73 -5.96 -8.57
N TYR A 20 -4.99 -6.13 -9.65
CA TYR A 20 -4.18 -5.06 -10.23
C TYR A 20 -5.09 -3.84 -10.51
N LEU A 21 -4.81 -2.75 -9.85
CA LEU A 21 -5.49 -1.46 -10.07
C LEU A 21 -4.87 -0.76 -11.27
N LYS A 22 -5.70 -0.20 -12.14
CA LYS A 22 -5.24 0.50 -13.32
C LYS A 22 -5.88 1.87 -13.40
N ASP A 23 -5.04 2.89 -13.62
CA ASP A 23 -5.44 4.28 -13.88
C ASP A 23 -6.40 4.84 -12.81
N VAL A 24 -6.14 4.54 -11.52
CA VAL A 24 -6.94 5.08 -10.41
C VAL A 24 -6.61 6.56 -10.21
N PRO A 25 -7.59 7.48 -10.37
CA PRO A 25 -7.34 8.92 -10.24
C PRO A 25 -6.83 9.29 -8.84
N GLN A 26 -5.79 10.12 -8.80
CA GLN A 26 -5.15 10.61 -7.60
C GLN A 26 -4.91 12.12 -7.67
N LYS A 27 -4.82 12.75 -6.51
CA LYS A 27 -4.40 14.15 -6.37
C LYS A 27 -3.24 14.23 -5.40
N ILE A 28 -2.10 14.75 -5.85
CA ILE A 28 -0.92 14.91 -5.03
C ILE A 28 -0.71 16.39 -4.74
N LYS A 29 -0.73 16.76 -3.47
CA LYS A 29 -0.38 18.12 -3.02
C LYS A 29 1.14 18.24 -2.95
N GLN A 30 1.68 19.27 -3.59
CA GLN A 30 3.09 19.61 -3.58
C GLN A 30 3.45 20.54 -2.40
N PRO A 31 4.73 20.69 -2.03
CA PRO A 31 5.17 21.56 -0.94
C PRO A 31 4.76 23.03 -1.09
N ASP A 32 4.62 23.55 -2.32
CA ASP A 32 4.17 24.91 -2.58
C ASP A 32 2.63 25.07 -2.57
N GLY A 33 1.90 24.00 -2.20
CA GLY A 33 0.44 23.99 -2.16
C GLY A 33 -0.23 23.68 -3.49
N SER A 34 0.50 23.62 -4.60
CA SER A 34 -0.06 23.21 -5.90
C SER A 34 -0.48 21.73 -5.86
N VAL A 35 -1.49 21.39 -6.67
CA VAL A 35 -2.03 20.03 -6.76
C VAL A 35 -1.79 19.47 -8.14
N ILE A 36 -1.31 18.24 -8.20
CA ILE A 36 -1.13 17.48 -9.44
C ILE A 36 -2.26 16.46 -9.54
N ASP A 37 -2.98 16.48 -10.67
CA ASP A 37 -3.87 15.39 -11.06
C ASP A 37 -3.04 14.31 -11.74
N CYS A 38 -3.11 13.09 -11.22
CA CYS A 38 -2.33 11.96 -11.69
C CYS A 38 -3.14 10.66 -11.53
N PHE A 39 -2.55 9.55 -11.88
CA PHE A 39 -3.14 8.22 -11.76
C PHE A 39 -2.17 7.31 -11.03
N SER A 40 -2.72 6.36 -10.29
CA SER A 40 -1.97 5.27 -9.67
C SER A 40 -2.35 3.96 -10.34
N SER A 41 -1.35 3.14 -10.64
CA SER A 41 -1.53 1.80 -11.17
C SER A 41 -0.59 0.83 -10.46
N GLY A 42 -0.99 -0.44 -10.32
CA GLY A 42 -0.19 -1.47 -9.67
C GLY A 42 -0.99 -2.37 -8.75
N ASP A 43 -0.27 -3.13 -7.95
CA ASP A 43 -0.79 -4.05 -6.96
C ASP A 43 -0.08 -3.86 -5.61
N GLU A 44 -0.23 -4.80 -4.69
CA GLU A 44 0.39 -4.77 -3.36
C GLU A 44 1.92 -4.90 -3.37
N PHE A 45 2.52 -5.40 -4.45
CA PHE A 45 3.97 -5.60 -4.57
C PHE A 45 4.67 -4.40 -5.19
N TYR A 46 4.02 -3.77 -6.17
CA TYR A 46 4.55 -2.59 -6.84
C TYR A 46 3.42 -1.72 -7.37
N ASN A 47 3.43 -0.46 -6.98
CA ASN A 47 2.56 0.56 -7.55
C ASN A 47 3.39 1.75 -8.04
N TRP A 48 2.87 2.48 -9.00
CA TRP A 48 3.53 3.61 -9.61
C TRP A 48 2.53 4.69 -9.97
N VAL A 49 3.00 5.92 -9.96
CA VAL A 49 2.20 7.10 -10.29
C VAL A 49 2.56 7.60 -11.67
N HIS A 50 1.58 8.03 -12.44
CA HIS A 50 1.78 8.56 -13.79
C HIS A 50 0.74 9.64 -14.12
N ASP A 51 1.04 10.46 -15.12
CA ASP A 51 0.06 11.37 -15.67
C ASP A 51 -0.88 10.68 -16.67
N LYS A 52 -1.83 11.44 -17.24
CA LYS A 52 -2.81 10.94 -18.21
C LYS A 52 -2.17 10.42 -19.52
N ASP A 53 -0.96 10.85 -19.83
CA ASP A 53 -0.24 10.50 -21.05
C ASP A 53 0.76 9.35 -20.85
N GLY A 54 0.87 8.83 -19.59
CA GLY A 54 1.72 7.70 -19.21
C GLY A 54 3.14 8.08 -18.81
N TYR A 55 3.41 9.35 -18.52
CA TYR A 55 4.71 9.74 -17.98
C TYR A 55 4.76 9.45 -16.49
N THR A 56 5.74 8.64 -16.08
CA THR A 56 5.93 8.24 -14.69
C THR A 56 6.33 9.44 -13.84
N ILE A 57 5.71 9.53 -12.67
CA ILE A 57 5.91 10.59 -11.69
C ILE A 57 6.55 9.99 -10.43
N VAL A 58 7.64 10.60 -9.98
CA VAL A 58 8.33 10.24 -8.74
C VAL A 58 8.44 11.45 -7.82
N ARG A 59 8.37 11.21 -6.52
CA ARG A 59 8.55 12.26 -5.52
C ARG A 59 10.01 12.32 -5.12
N SER A 60 10.59 13.52 -5.18
CA SER A 60 11.96 13.74 -4.72
C SER A 60 12.03 13.73 -3.19
N GLU A 61 12.96 12.96 -2.64
CA GLU A 61 13.25 12.92 -1.20
C GLU A 61 13.95 14.19 -0.71
N ILE A 62 14.56 14.95 -1.62
CA ILE A 62 15.34 16.15 -1.29
C ILE A 62 14.43 17.33 -0.96
N ASP A 63 13.41 17.57 -1.78
CA ASP A 63 12.56 18.76 -1.69
C ASP A 63 11.06 18.47 -1.62
N GLY A 64 10.68 17.18 -1.74
CA GLY A 64 9.32 16.70 -1.67
C GLY A 64 8.44 17.04 -2.89
N PHE A 65 8.99 17.65 -3.93
CA PHE A 65 8.26 17.91 -5.16
C PHE A 65 8.19 16.67 -6.05
N CYS A 66 7.20 16.66 -6.94
CA CYS A 66 7.04 15.61 -7.93
C CYS A 66 7.74 15.99 -9.24
N TYR A 67 8.50 15.03 -9.76
CA TYR A 67 9.26 15.13 -11.00
C TYR A 67 8.90 13.97 -11.92
N TYR A 68 9.11 14.15 -13.21
CA TYR A 68 9.08 13.03 -14.15
C TYR A 68 10.25 12.08 -13.87
N ALA A 69 10.02 10.79 -14.04
CA ALA A 69 11.04 9.77 -13.77
C ALA A 69 12.10 9.72 -14.88
N ASN A 70 13.34 9.47 -14.49
CA ASN A 70 14.38 8.96 -15.36
C ASN A 70 14.16 7.48 -15.66
N GLU A 71 14.93 6.89 -16.57
CA GLU A 71 14.80 5.47 -16.94
C GLU A 71 15.09 4.49 -15.79
N ASP A 72 15.86 4.92 -14.81
CA ASP A 72 16.17 4.18 -13.58
C ASP A 72 15.16 4.42 -12.44
N LEU A 73 14.04 5.05 -12.74
CA LEU A 73 13.00 5.44 -11.78
C LEU A 73 13.44 6.50 -10.74
N SER A 74 14.61 7.09 -10.88
CA SER A 74 15.01 8.25 -10.07
C SER A 74 14.26 9.52 -10.52
N SER A 75 14.23 10.54 -9.66
CA SER A 75 13.65 11.85 -10.02
C SER A 75 14.55 12.57 -11.02
N SER A 76 13.99 13.00 -12.14
CA SER A 76 14.68 13.87 -13.09
C SER A 76 14.76 15.32 -12.58
N SER A 77 15.34 16.22 -13.37
CA SER A 77 15.28 17.68 -13.12
C SER A 77 13.99 18.34 -13.59
N HIS A 78 13.04 17.58 -14.17
CA HIS A 78 11.85 18.10 -14.84
C HIS A 78 10.62 17.99 -13.94
N ARG A 79 10.28 19.10 -13.27
CA ARG A 79 9.18 19.15 -12.31
C ARG A 79 7.83 19.03 -13.00
N VAL A 80 6.96 18.17 -12.47
CA VAL A 80 5.58 17.97 -12.94
C VAL A 80 4.78 19.27 -12.74
N GLY A 81 3.98 19.60 -13.76
CA GLY A 81 3.19 20.83 -13.78
C GLY A 81 3.97 22.08 -14.27
N ARG A 82 5.29 21.99 -14.46
CA ARG A 82 6.12 23.08 -15.03
C ARG A 82 6.83 22.68 -16.31
N ALA A 83 7.17 21.43 -16.47
CA ALA A 83 7.84 20.89 -17.66
C ALA A 83 6.82 20.22 -18.58
N ASN A 84 7.06 20.30 -19.90
CA ASN A 84 6.34 19.51 -20.89
C ASN A 84 7.17 18.26 -21.22
N PRO A 85 6.77 17.06 -20.76
CA PRO A 85 7.58 15.86 -20.91
C PRO A 85 7.75 15.42 -22.36
N GLU A 86 6.79 15.70 -23.24
CA GLU A 86 6.86 15.34 -24.64
C GLU A 86 7.96 16.15 -25.37
N MET A 87 8.04 17.46 -25.09
CA MET A 87 9.08 18.32 -25.67
C MET A 87 10.48 18.00 -25.19
N LEU A 88 10.59 17.37 -24.02
CA LEU A 88 11.86 16.97 -23.39
C LEU A 88 12.28 15.55 -23.79
N GLY A 89 11.48 14.86 -24.61
CA GLY A 89 11.78 13.49 -25.04
C GLY A 89 11.75 12.46 -23.90
N ILE A 90 11.04 12.75 -22.80
CA ILE A 90 10.90 11.81 -21.70
C ILE A 90 10.13 10.58 -22.17
N ARG A 91 10.60 9.39 -21.81
CA ARG A 91 9.97 8.13 -22.19
C ARG A 91 8.69 7.90 -21.37
N LYS A 92 7.63 7.43 -22.04
CA LYS A 92 6.37 7.02 -21.38
C LYS A 92 6.49 5.61 -20.80
N TRP A 93 5.66 5.31 -19.82
CA TRP A 93 5.48 3.97 -19.26
C TRP A 93 6.76 3.38 -18.66
N ILE A 94 7.63 4.24 -18.08
CA ILE A 94 8.79 3.79 -17.32
C ILE A 94 8.27 3.21 -16.03
N LYS A 95 8.60 1.96 -15.77
CA LYS A 95 8.21 1.22 -14.56
C LYS A 95 9.23 0.14 -14.24
N LEU A 96 9.12 -0.41 -13.07
CA LEU A 96 10.02 -1.46 -12.60
C LEU A 96 10.13 -2.59 -13.62
N PRO A 97 11.34 -3.07 -13.95
CA PRO A 97 11.54 -4.26 -14.77
C PRO A 97 10.80 -5.47 -14.20
N LYS A 98 10.38 -6.36 -15.10
CA LYS A 98 9.59 -7.53 -14.68
C LYS A 98 10.38 -8.44 -13.74
N GLU A 99 11.66 -8.55 -13.94
CA GLU A 99 12.56 -9.36 -13.12
C GLU A 99 12.60 -8.84 -11.67
N ASP A 100 12.73 -7.52 -11.49
CA ASP A 100 12.75 -6.88 -10.18
C ASP A 100 11.39 -6.97 -9.49
N TYR A 101 10.30 -6.79 -10.23
CA TYR A 101 8.95 -7.01 -9.72
C TYR A 101 8.77 -8.44 -9.21
N LEU A 102 9.21 -9.45 -9.97
CA LEU A 102 9.10 -10.84 -9.56
C LEU A 102 9.95 -11.12 -8.31
N ALA A 103 11.13 -10.53 -8.21
CA ALA A 103 11.98 -10.67 -7.02
C ALA A 103 11.29 -10.11 -5.77
N ILE A 104 10.69 -8.91 -5.86
CA ILE A 104 9.94 -8.30 -4.74
C ILE A 104 8.76 -9.19 -4.33
N ARG A 105 8.01 -9.69 -5.30
CA ARG A 105 6.86 -10.57 -5.04
C ARG A 105 7.28 -11.86 -4.36
N ASP A 106 8.32 -12.51 -4.86
CA ASP A 106 8.78 -13.80 -4.35
C ASP A 106 9.38 -13.65 -2.95
N GLU A 107 10.10 -12.56 -2.67
CA GLU A 107 10.54 -12.20 -1.31
C GLU A 107 9.36 -11.98 -0.37
N TYR A 108 8.33 -11.28 -0.82
CA TYR A 108 7.12 -11.05 -0.01
C TYR A 108 6.43 -12.37 0.34
N VAL A 109 6.24 -13.25 -0.65
CA VAL A 109 5.61 -14.57 -0.46
C VAL A 109 6.45 -15.44 0.47
N GLU A 110 7.79 -15.46 0.32
CA GLU A 110 8.67 -16.22 1.21
C GLU A 110 8.60 -15.70 2.65
N ASN A 111 8.56 -14.39 2.84
CA ASN A 111 8.41 -13.77 4.15
C ASN A 111 7.02 -14.01 4.75
N ASP A 112 5.97 -14.08 3.94
CA ASP A 112 4.61 -14.39 4.40
C ASP A 112 4.51 -15.84 4.91
N ILE A 113 5.18 -16.78 4.25
CA ILE A 113 5.28 -18.17 4.72
C ILE A 113 6.03 -18.28 6.07
N LYS A 114 6.98 -17.38 6.33
CA LYS A 114 7.73 -17.29 7.60
C LYS A 114 6.99 -16.49 8.68
N ARG A 115 5.83 -15.90 8.38
CA ARG A 115 5.03 -15.18 9.36
C ARG A 115 4.48 -16.11 10.42
N THR A 116 4.04 -15.52 11.49
CA THR A 116 3.51 -16.08 12.73
C THR A 116 3.09 -17.55 12.63
N PRO A 117 3.69 -18.43 13.42
CA PRO A 117 3.29 -19.84 13.44
C PRO A 117 1.79 -19.95 13.74
N THR A 118 1.09 -20.76 12.96
CA THR A 118 -0.33 -21.05 13.14
C THR A 118 -0.61 -21.93 14.36
N LEU A 119 0.45 -22.46 14.97
CA LEU A 119 0.41 -23.26 16.18
C LEU A 119 1.45 -22.75 17.17
N GLY A 120 1.06 -22.60 18.43
CA GLY A 120 1.96 -22.16 19.51
C GLY A 120 1.50 -20.87 20.18
N ILE A 121 2.42 -20.25 20.96
CA ILE A 121 2.14 -18.99 21.64
C ILE A 121 2.36 -17.83 20.67
N VAL A 122 1.32 -17.06 20.43
CA VAL A 122 1.38 -15.82 19.66
C VAL A 122 1.53 -14.64 20.61
N ASN A 123 2.67 -13.93 20.51
CA ASN A 123 2.88 -12.69 21.25
C ASN A 123 2.36 -11.53 20.40
N ASN A 124 1.40 -10.78 20.92
CA ASN A 124 0.86 -9.60 20.27
C ASN A 124 1.39 -8.34 20.95
N LEU A 125 1.94 -7.41 20.16
CA LEU A 125 2.37 -6.10 20.62
C LEU A 125 1.36 -5.06 20.17
N ASN A 126 0.64 -4.47 21.13
CA ASN A 126 -0.27 -3.37 20.85
C ASN A 126 0.43 -2.05 21.15
N VAL A 127 0.52 -1.18 20.13
CA VAL A 127 1.12 0.15 20.24
C VAL A 127 0.03 1.19 20.08
N PHE A 128 -0.22 1.98 21.11
CA PHE A 128 -1.17 3.10 21.06
C PHE A 128 -0.42 4.35 20.65
N ILE A 129 -0.88 4.98 19.58
CA ILE A 129 -0.27 6.18 19.00
C ILE A 129 -1.29 7.31 19.12
N ARG A 130 -0.86 8.49 19.59
CA ARG A 130 -1.63 9.72 19.52
C ARG A 130 -0.91 10.76 18.67
N PHE A 131 -1.65 11.64 18.07
CA PHE A 131 -1.08 12.80 17.40
C PHE A 131 -0.71 13.89 18.43
N ALA A 132 0.21 14.78 18.06
CA ALA A 132 0.76 15.78 18.99
C ALA A 132 -0.27 16.81 19.47
N ASP A 133 -1.39 16.96 18.77
CA ASP A 133 -2.51 17.86 19.06
C ASP A 133 -3.70 17.16 19.74
N GLU A 134 -3.55 15.87 20.09
CA GLU A 134 -4.57 15.11 20.82
C GLU A 134 -4.27 15.04 22.32
N ASP A 135 -5.32 14.90 23.13
CA ASP A 135 -5.20 14.69 24.57
C ASP A 135 -4.59 13.33 24.92
N GLU A 136 -4.07 13.19 26.14
CA GLU A 136 -3.57 11.92 26.67
C GLU A 136 -4.69 10.88 26.76
N PHE A 137 -4.32 9.61 26.59
CA PHE A 137 -5.22 8.49 26.81
C PHE A 137 -5.71 8.50 28.26
N THR A 138 -7.03 8.60 28.46
CA THR A 138 -7.66 8.70 29.79
C THR A 138 -8.04 7.35 30.38
N GLY A 139 -8.04 6.28 29.56
CA GLY A 139 -8.37 4.93 30.01
C GLY A 139 -7.26 4.31 30.87
N SER A 140 -7.63 3.44 31.83
CA SER A 140 -6.66 2.65 32.55
C SER A 140 -5.98 1.63 31.62
N PHE A 141 -4.79 1.14 32.00
CA PHE A 141 -4.13 0.04 31.27
C PHE A 141 -5.09 -1.14 31.05
N THR A 142 -5.85 -1.53 32.05
CA THR A 142 -6.83 -2.63 31.97
C THR A 142 -7.90 -2.38 30.90
N TYR A 143 -8.33 -1.14 30.73
CA TYR A 143 -9.32 -0.79 29.70
C TYR A 143 -8.81 -1.09 28.28
N TYR A 144 -7.54 -0.80 28.03
CA TYR A 144 -6.91 -1.05 26.73
C TYR A 144 -6.44 -2.50 26.56
N ASP A 145 -6.05 -3.17 27.65
CA ASP A 145 -5.54 -4.55 27.65
C ASP A 145 -6.66 -5.60 27.49
N THR A 146 -7.82 -5.37 28.10
CA THR A 146 -8.95 -6.32 28.12
C THR A 146 -9.38 -6.82 26.75
N PRO A 147 -9.54 -5.98 25.68
CA PRO A 147 -9.93 -6.47 24.37
C PRO A 147 -8.97 -7.48 23.75
N PHE A 148 -7.72 -7.51 24.22
CA PHE A 148 -6.67 -8.36 23.68
C PHE A 148 -6.37 -9.58 24.56
N ASN A 149 -6.34 -9.41 25.85
CA ASN A 149 -5.74 -10.39 26.78
C ASN A 149 -6.70 -11.05 27.75
N LEU A 150 -7.99 -10.72 27.75
CA LEU A 150 -8.96 -11.39 28.61
C LEU A 150 -9.00 -12.89 28.32
N PRO A 151 -8.78 -13.79 29.31
CA PRO A 151 -8.74 -15.23 29.07
C PRO A 151 -10.09 -15.85 28.74
N GLU A 152 -11.19 -15.19 29.14
CA GLU A 152 -12.56 -15.63 28.89
C GLU A 152 -13.39 -14.45 28.38
N GLY A 153 -14.24 -14.68 27.37
CA GLY A 153 -15.09 -13.64 26.78
C GLY A 153 -14.57 -13.10 25.43
N PRO A 154 -15.12 -12.00 24.96
CA PRO A 154 -14.80 -11.47 23.61
C PRO A 154 -13.44 -10.76 23.60
N SER A 155 -12.36 -11.50 23.54
CA SER A 155 -10.99 -10.99 23.41
C SER A 155 -10.23 -11.73 22.32
N MET A 156 -9.15 -11.12 21.81
CA MET A 156 -8.29 -11.78 20.83
C MET A 156 -7.68 -13.07 21.39
N ARG A 157 -7.25 -13.06 22.68
CA ARG A 157 -6.70 -14.24 23.35
C ARG A 157 -7.67 -15.41 23.43
N HIS A 158 -8.97 -15.14 23.56
CA HIS A 158 -10.01 -16.17 23.61
C HIS A 158 -10.30 -16.79 22.24
N TYR A 159 -9.98 -16.06 21.15
CA TYR A 159 -10.24 -16.48 19.76
C TYR A 159 -9.15 -17.41 19.21
N PHE A 160 -7.96 -17.39 19.75
CA PHE A 160 -6.78 -18.17 19.36
C PHE A 160 -6.32 -19.09 20.49
#